data_6e136a6288cd778e46f1cc04859b9023
#
_entry.id   6e136a6288cd778e46f1cc04859b9023
#
_cell.length_a   1.000
_cell.length_b   1.000
_cell.length_c   1.000
_cell.angle_alpha   90.00
_cell.angle_beta   90.00
_cell.angle_gamma   90.00
#
_symmetry.space_group_name_H-M   'P 1'
#
loop_
_entity.id
_entity.type
_entity.pdbx_description
1 polymer ?
#
loop_
_entity_poly.entity_id
_entity_poly.type
_entity_poly.pdbx_seq_one_letter_code
_entity_poly.pdbx_strand_id
1 'polypeptide(L)'
;MPVVQNACSFVRLLASGRDRAKFLHNFCTNNIKALETGSACEAFFTDVKARILAHGYVLAFEDAHEIWISPGDPAALLKHLNRYIITEDVAIVADNPSSATLCFHADENVLTALRAEQVAIGGDELSDGAIAAAVDQTLSIRFGIGEAEQNTAVTGLLVTWAKQPVLFLTGPAGPLAALGSRLDAAGVSALSNDEIESLRIDERYPLMGRDMASENMAPEAERNVQAISYTKGCYLGQEPIARLDAMGHVNRALRVVEISGPCEVASASGCPLKTTDGTTAGTLTSVILRPDGISHGLAMVKVNSIHQPLHVTDDSGNERMVHVRSA
;
A
#
# COMPACT_ATOMS: atom_id res chain seq x y z
N MET A 1 -10.69 -16.27 -16.91
CA MET A 1 -10.94 -16.33 -15.45
C MET A 1 -11.26 -14.91 -15.01
N PRO A 2 -12.19 -14.65 -14.08
CA PRO A 2 -12.37 -13.31 -13.57
C PRO A 2 -11.06 -12.87 -12.94
N VAL A 3 -10.59 -11.66 -13.28
CA VAL A 3 -9.46 -11.03 -12.60
C VAL A 3 -9.87 -10.90 -11.15
N VAL A 4 -9.29 -11.70 -10.29
CA VAL A 4 -9.56 -11.63 -8.85
C VAL A 4 -9.03 -10.28 -8.39
N GLN A 5 -9.88 -9.43 -7.82
CA GLN A 5 -9.44 -8.21 -7.16
C GLN A 5 -8.58 -8.63 -5.97
N ASN A 6 -7.27 -8.53 -6.14
CA ASN A 6 -6.33 -8.79 -5.06
C ASN A 6 -6.56 -7.79 -3.92
N ALA A 7 -6.31 -8.21 -2.69
CA ALA A 7 -6.37 -7.34 -1.51
C ALA A 7 -5.50 -6.08 -1.65
N CYS A 8 -4.54 -6.07 -2.58
CA CYS A 8 -3.66 -4.95 -2.92
C CYS A 8 -3.94 -4.37 -4.32
N SER A 9 -5.15 -4.48 -4.85
CA SER A 9 -5.51 -3.80 -6.10
C SER A 9 -5.48 -2.29 -5.87
N PHE A 10 -4.46 -1.62 -6.42
CA PHE A 10 -4.35 -0.18 -6.33
C PHE A 10 -5.31 0.52 -7.29
N VAL A 11 -5.92 1.60 -6.82
CA VAL A 11 -6.58 2.57 -7.69
C VAL A 11 -5.59 3.65 -8.05
N ARG A 12 -5.46 3.96 -9.34
CA ARG A 12 -4.49 4.91 -9.82
C ARG A 12 -5.11 6.27 -10.14
N LEU A 13 -4.43 7.34 -9.73
CA LEU A 13 -4.67 8.69 -10.20
C LEU A 13 -3.42 9.17 -10.95
N LEU A 14 -3.61 9.93 -12.02
CA LEU A 14 -2.53 10.54 -12.78
C LEU A 14 -2.51 12.04 -12.53
N ALA A 15 -1.39 12.57 -12.06
CA ALA A 15 -1.13 13.98 -11.88
C ALA A 15 -0.15 14.49 -12.95
N SER A 16 -0.57 15.41 -13.79
CA SER A 16 0.22 16.06 -14.84
C SER A 16 0.34 17.57 -14.61
N GLY A 17 1.11 18.26 -15.44
CA GLY A 17 1.39 19.69 -15.32
C GLY A 17 2.71 19.99 -14.61
N ARG A 18 3.24 21.19 -14.81
CA ARG A 18 4.57 21.58 -14.29
C ARG A 18 4.62 21.72 -12.77
N ASP A 19 3.49 22.05 -12.13
CA ASP A 19 3.41 22.27 -10.68
C ASP A 19 3.05 20.99 -9.91
N ARG A 20 2.88 19.83 -10.58
CA ARG A 20 2.40 18.57 -9.99
C ARG A 20 3.18 18.10 -8.75
N ALA A 21 4.51 18.11 -8.82
CA ALA A 21 5.34 17.66 -7.71
C ALA A 21 5.19 18.57 -6.48
N LYS A 22 5.18 19.90 -6.69
CA LYS A 22 4.98 20.91 -5.65
C LYS A 22 3.58 20.79 -5.05
N PHE A 23 2.58 20.61 -5.90
CA PHE A 23 1.20 20.46 -5.46
C PHE A 23 1.05 19.20 -4.58
N LEU A 24 1.42 18.03 -5.08
CA LEU A 24 1.32 16.78 -4.31
C LEU A 24 2.12 16.84 -3.01
N HIS A 25 3.30 17.46 -3.02
CA HIS A 25 4.10 17.66 -1.83
C HIS A 25 3.34 18.40 -0.72
N ASN A 26 2.47 19.36 -1.06
CA ASN A 26 1.72 20.14 -0.09
C ASN A 26 0.49 19.40 0.47
N PHE A 27 0.08 18.26 -0.12
CA PHE A 27 -1.14 17.52 0.23
C PHE A 27 -0.90 16.09 0.72
N CYS A 28 0.34 15.66 0.84
CA CYS A 28 0.67 14.35 1.39
C CYS A 28 1.76 14.44 2.47
N THR A 29 1.94 13.37 3.20
CA THR A 29 2.85 13.32 4.37
C THR A 29 4.32 13.12 3.99
N ASN A 30 4.64 12.65 2.76
CA ASN A 30 6.01 12.37 2.37
C ASN A 30 6.60 13.40 1.39
N ASN A 31 7.93 13.36 1.17
CA ASN A 31 8.67 14.38 0.44
C ASN A 31 8.67 14.14 -1.08
N ILE A 32 7.58 14.52 -1.76
CA ILE A 32 7.43 14.33 -3.21
C ILE A 32 8.43 15.15 -4.03
N LYS A 33 8.82 16.34 -3.56
CA LYS A 33 9.79 17.19 -4.28
C LYS A 33 11.19 16.60 -4.37
N ALA A 34 11.53 15.67 -3.48
CA ALA A 34 12.82 14.99 -3.48
C ALA A 34 12.81 13.71 -4.33
N LEU A 35 11.66 13.31 -4.87
CA LEU A 35 11.60 12.14 -5.73
C LEU A 35 12.26 12.42 -7.07
N GLU A 36 13.22 11.58 -7.42
CA GLU A 36 13.81 11.52 -8.74
C GLU A 36 12.90 10.75 -9.71
N THR A 37 13.02 10.99 -11.00
CA THR A 37 12.32 10.19 -12.02
C THR A 37 12.70 8.70 -11.86
N GLY A 38 11.71 7.82 -11.88
CA GLY A 38 11.91 6.39 -11.64
C GLY A 38 11.88 5.99 -10.16
N SER A 39 11.72 6.94 -9.22
CA SER A 39 11.55 6.62 -7.80
C SER A 39 10.10 6.75 -7.35
N ALA A 40 9.81 6.18 -6.18
CA ALA A 40 8.50 6.28 -5.55
C ALA A 40 8.65 6.42 -4.04
N CYS A 41 7.59 6.88 -3.38
CA CYS A 41 7.51 6.84 -1.92
C CYS A 41 6.10 6.52 -1.46
N GLU A 42 6.00 5.89 -0.29
CA GLU A 42 4.73 5.71 0.41
C GLU A 42 4.30 7.02 1.06
N ALA A 43 3.00 7.32 1.05
CA ALA A 43 2.47 8.54 1.65
C ALA A 43 1.02 8.38 2.10
N PHE A 44 0.64 9.17 3.10
CA PHE A 44 -0.75 9.45 3.42
C PHE A 44 -1.18 10.78 2.80
N PHE A 45 -2.40 10.83 2.30
CA PHE A 45 -3.11 12.06 2.00
C PHE A 45 -4.07 12.36 3.14
N THR A 46 -3.99 13.55 3.70
CA THR A 46 -4.73 13.89 4.93
C THR A 46 -5.55 15.16 4.76
N ASP A 47 -6.56 15.31 5.62
CA ASP A 47 -7.25 16.57 5.82
C ASP A 47 -6.47 17.49 6.78
N VAL A 48 -7.00 18.68 7.05
CA VAL A 48 -6.41 19.67 7.97
C VAL A 48 -6.26 19.17 9.42
N LYS A 49 -6.98 18.10 9.79
CA LYS A 49 -6.94 17.46 11.11
C LYS A 49 -6.05 16.23 11.14
N ALA A 50 -5.24 16.02 10.10
CA ALA A 50 -4.41 14.82 9.89
C ALA A 50 -5.20 13.49 9.77
N ARG A 51 -6.49 13.54 9.49
CA ARG A 51 -7.31 12.36 9.22
C ARG A 51 -7.00 11.84 7.82
N ILE A 52 -6.91 10.53 7.70
CA ILE A 52 -6.52 9.87 6.46
C ILE A 52 -7.65 9.95 5.44
N LEU A 53 -7.35 10.50 4.25
CA LEU A 53 -8.22 10.47 3.08
C LEU A 53 -7.84 9.31 2.16
N ALA A 54 -6.54 9.04 2.03
CA ALA A 54 -6.01 7.93 1.26
C ALA A 54 -4.60 7.56 1.76
N HIS A 55 -4.18 6.34 1.46
CA HIS A 55 -2.86 5.80 1.72
C HIS A 55 -2.36 5.04 0.50
N GLY A 56 -1.07 5.14 0.20
CA GLY A 56 -0.48 4.41 -0.92
C GLY A 56 0.86 4.97 -1.34
N TYR A 57 1.17 4.88 -2.64
CA TYR A 57 2.45 5.27 -3.20
C TYR A 57 2.31 6.42 -4.19
N VAL A 58 3.30 7.31 -4.22
CA VAL A 58 3.46 8.34 -5.26
C VAL A 58 4.69 7.97 -6.07
N LEU A 59 4.50 7.76 -7.37
CA LEU A 59 5.51 7.35 -8.33
C LEU A 59 5.87 8.56 -9.20
N ALA A 60 7.17 8.85 -9.35
CA ALA A 60 7.65 9.98 -10.13
C ALA A 60 8.10 9.54 -11.53
N PHE A 61 7.50 10.13 -12.57
CA PHE A 61 7.90 9.99 -13.97
C PHE A 61 8.25 11.35 -14.54
N GLU A 62 8.94 11.37 -15.67
CA GLU A 62 9.37 12.60 -16.33
C GLU A 62 8.19 13.52 -16.67
N ASP A 63 7.11 12.95 -17.19
CA ASP A 63 5.92 13.66 -17.68
C ASP A 63 4.79 13.77 -16.66
N ALA A 64 4.75 12.91 -15.64
CA ALA A 64 3.65 12.80 -14.68
C ALA A 64 4.09 12.25 -13.32
N HIS A 65 3.19 12.34 -12.33
CA HIS A 65 3.24 11.50 -11.14
C HIS A 65 2.00 10.59 -11.13
N GLU A 66 2.21 9.32 -10.83
CA GLU A 66 1.10 8.39 -10.55
C GLU A 66 0.89 8.29 -9.05
N ILE A 67 -0.36 8.27 -8.63
CA ILE A 67 -0.73 8.07 -7.23
C ILE A 67 -1.47 6.73 -7.17
N TRP A 68 -0.85 5.75 -6.54
CA TRP A 68 -1.40 4.41 -6.36
C TRP A 68 -1.93 4.31 -4.94
N ILE A 69 -3.24 4.39 -4.79
CA ILE A 69 -3.88 4.30 -3.46
C ILE A 69 -4.36 2.90 -3.21
N SER A 70 -4.19 2.44 -1.97
CA SER A 70 -4.81 1.20 -1.49
C SER A 70 -6.34 1.31 -1.62
N PRO A 71 -7.06 0.20 -1.70
CA PRO A 71 -8.52 0.22 -1.77
C PRO A 71 -9.13 1.22 -0.78
N GLY A 72 -10.04 2.05 -1.26
CA GLY A 72 -10.66 3.14 -0.50
C GLY A 72 -11.59 3.95 -1.40
N ASP A 73 -11.73 5.24 -1.13
CA ASP A 73 -12.54 6.16 -1.95
C ASP A 73 -11.67 7.11 -2.78
N PRO A 74 -11.27 6.71 -4.02
CA PRO A 74 -10.46 7.55 -4.90
C PRO A 74 -11.20 8.83 -5.31
N ALA A 75 -12.55 8.79 -5.39
CA ALA A 75 -13.33 9.95 -5.76
C ALA A 75 -13.30 11.02 -4.66
N ALA A 76 -13.31 10.61 -3.39
CA ALA A 76 -13.16 11.53 -2.27
C ALA A 76 -11.78 12.21 -2.28
N LEU A 77 -10.69 11.47 -2.52
CA LEU A 77 -9.36 12.04 -2.66
C LEU A 77 -9.29 13.00 -3.85
N LEU A 78 -9.75 12.58 -5.02
CA LEU A 78 -9.75 13.42 -6.23
C LEU A 78 -10.53 14.71 -6.03
N LYS A 79 -11.73 14.63 -5.45
CA LYS A 79 -12.54 15.81 -5.10
C LYS A 79 -11.83 16.72 -4.09
N HIS A 80 -11.15 16.15 -3.11
CA HIS A 80 -10.39 16.90 -2.12
C HIS A 80 -9.23 17.66 -2.79
N LEU A 81 -8.40 16.99 -3.59
CA LEU A 81 -7.25 17.62 -4.25
C LEU A 81 -7.69 18.70 -5.24
N ASN A 82 -8.67 18.41 -6.11
CA ASN A 82 -9.16 19.37 -7.11
C ASN A 82 -9.72 20.65 -6.51
N ARG A 83 -10.22 20.62 -5.26
CA ARG A 83 -10.69 21.82 -4.57
C ARG A 83 -9.59 22.85 -4.32
N TYR A 84 -8.34 22.43 -4.27
CA TYR A 84 -7.19 23.29 -3.98
C TYR A 84 -6.40 23.68 -5.23
N ILE A 85 -6.76 23.19 -6.42
CA ILE A 85 -6.17 23.63 -7.69
C ILE A 85 -6.88 24.94 -8.10
N ILE A 86 -6.19 26.08 -7.96
CA ILE A 86 -6.73 27.41 -8.25
C ILE A 86 -5.94 28.08 -9.38
N THR A 87 -4.63 28.18 -9.23
CA THR A 87 -3.71 28.86 -10.16
C THR A 87 -2.57 27.95 -10.63
N GLU A 88 -2.43 26.80 -9.99
CA GLU A 88 -1.39 25.83 -10.28
C GLU A 88 -1.64 25.14 -11.63
N ASP A 89 -0.57 24.96 -12.39
CA ASP A 89 -0.58 24.16 -13.61
C ASP A 89 -0.52 22.67 -13.23
N VAL A 90 -1.68 22.13 -12.80
CA VAL A 90 -1.87 20.74 -12.36
C VAL A 90 -3.21 20.23 -12.86
N ALA A 91 -3.20 19.02 -13.41
CA ALA A 91 -4.42 18.26 -13.67
C ALA A 91 -4.32 16.89 -13.00
N ILE A 92 -5.33 16.49 -12.23
CA ILE A 92 -5.40 15.17 -11.59
C ILE A 92 -6.64 14.47 -12.09
N VAL A 93 -6.44 13.27 -12.66
CA VAL A 93 -7.52 12.44 -13.22
C VAL A 93 -7.45 11.03 -12.68
N ALA A 94 -8.60 10.36 -12.58
CA ALA A 94 -8.62 8.94 -12.31
C ALA A 94 -8.16 8.17 -13.54
N ASP A 95 -7.34 7.15 -13.33
CA ASP A 95 -6.96 6.24 -14.41
C ASP A 95 -8.10 5.28 -14.76
N ASN A 96 -7.92 4.53 -15.86
CA ASN A 96 -8.94 3.66 -16.40
C ASN A 96 -9.41 2.62 -15.36
N PRO A 97 -10.74 2.50 -15.13
CA PRO A 97 -11.30 1.54 -14.19
C PRO A 97 -11.10 0.06 -14.60
N SER A 98 -10.64 -0.20 -15.82
CA SER A 98 -10.31 -1.54 -16.33
C SER A 98 -8.87 -1.99 -16.02
N SER A 99 -8.16 -1.30 -15.13
CA SER A 99 -6.82 -1.69 -14.68
C SER A 99 -6.87 -2.93 -13.78
N ALA A 100 -5.87 -3.80 -13.96
CA ALA A 100 -5.63 -4.96 -13.10
C ALA A 100 -4.22 -4.85 -12.49
N THR A 101 -3.95 -5.65 -11.48
CA THR A 101 -2.63 -5.74 -10.84
C THR A 101 -2.19 -7.20 -10.76
N LEU A 102 -0.94 -7.47 -11.12
CA LEU A 102 -0.22 -8.70 -10.81
C LEU A 102 0.86 -8.38 -9.76
N CYS A 103 1.15 -9.35 -8.92
CA CYS A 103 2.15 -9.22 -7.87
C CYS A 103 3.10 -10.41 -7.91
N PHE A 104 4.40 -10.15 -7.76
CA PHE A 104 5.46 -11.16 -7.81
C PHE A 104 6.46 -10.94 -6.68
N HIS A 105 7.09 -12.00 -6.20
CA HIS A 105 8.39 -11.84 -5.55
C HIS A 105 9.38 -11.33 -6.59
N ALA A 106 10.04 -10.21 -6.35
CA ALA A 106 10.99 -9.63 -7.30
C ALA A 106 12.35 -10.32 -7.16
N ASP A 107 12.44 -11.54 -7.67
CA ASP A 107 13.68 -12.29 -7.75
C ASP A 107 14.29 -12.22 -9.16
N GLU A 108 15.47 -12.82 -9.32
CA GLU A 108 16.21 -12.84 -10.58
C GLU A 108 15.46 -13.58 -11.71
N ASN A 109 14.63 -14.57 -11.38
CA ASN A 109 13.83 -15.33 -12.35
C ASN A 109 12.74 -14.44 -12.94
N VAL A 110 12.01 -13.71 -12.09
CA VAL A 110 10.97 -12.75 -12.50
C VAL A 110 11.55 -11.71 -13.44
N LEU A 111 12.70 -11.15 -13.11
CA LEU A 111 13.32 -10.10 -13.91
C LEU A 111 13.87 -10.61 -15.23
N THR A 112 14.48 -11.80 -15.23
CA THR A 112 14.96 -12.46 -16.45
C THR A 112 13.79 -12.75 -17.39
N ALA A 113 12.66 -13.24 -16.86
CA ALA A 113 11.46 -13.50 -17.64
C ALA A 113 10.85 -12.18 -18.20
N LEU A 114 10.80 -11.11 -17.41
CA LEU A 114 10.34 -9.80 -17.88
C LEU A 114 11.23 -9.22 -18.98
N ARG A 115 12.56 -9.36 -18.88
CA ARG A 115 13.51 -8.97 -19.93
C ARG A 115 13.30 -9.78 -21.21
N ALA A 116 13.08 -11.09 -21.11
CA ALA A 116 12.84 -11.96 -22.27
C ALA A 116 11.55 -11.59 -23.02
N GLU A 117 10.55 -11.07 -22.33
CA GLU A 117 9.30 -10.57 -22.93
C GLU A 117 9.46 -9.19 -23.64
N GLN A 118 10.69 -8.71 -23.81
CA GLN A 118 11.00 -7.40 -24.42
C GLN A 118 10.18 -6.26 -23.80
N VAL A 119 9.92 -6.39 -22.52
CA VAL A 119 9.27 -5.35 -21.75
C VAL A 119 10.25 -4.18 -21.73
N ALA A 120 10.02 -3.20 -22.62
CA ALA A 120 10.85 -2.00 -22.71
C ALA A 120 10.69 -1.23 -21.39
N ILE A 121 11.74 -1.24 -20.61
CA ILE A 121 11.80 -0.51 -19.36
C ILE A 121 12.19 0.91 -19.71
N GLY A 122 11.32 1.88 -19.41
CA GLY A 122 11.53 3.27 -19.78
C GLY A 122 12.84 3.82 -19.26
N GLY A 123 13.78 4.09 -20.18
CA GLY A 123 14.98 4.86 -19.96
C GLY A 123 16.24 4.10 -19.56
N ASP A 124 16.20 3.15 -18.65
CA ASP A 124 17.35 2.36 -18.21
C ASP A 124 16.98 0.90 -18.01
N GLU A 125 17.86 -0.01 -18.43
CA GLU A 125 17.69 -1.45 -18.20
C GLU A 125 17.53 -1.76 -16.69
N LEU A 126 16.58 -2.65 -16.34
CA LEU A 126 16.58 -3.31 -15.02
C LEU A 126 17.91 -4.06 -14.89
N SER A 127 18.91 -3.39 -14.37
CA SER A 127 20.19 -4.00 -14.06
C SER A 127 20.12 -4.77 -12.75
N ASP A 128 20.99 -5.76 -12.57
CA ASP A 128 21.12 -6.49 -11.30
C ASP A 128 21.40 -5.52 -10.12
N GLY A 129 22.00 -4.36 -10.41
CA GLY A 129 22.18 -3.27 -9.46
C GLY A 129 20.88 -2.57 -9.05
N ALA A 130 19.86 -2.51 -9.92
CA ALA A 130 18.58 -1.86 -9.60
C ALA A 130 17.80 -2.64 -8.54
N ILE A 131 17.90 -3.99 -8.52
CA ILE A 131 17.24 -4.81 -7.50
C ILE A 131 17.99 -4.74 -6.18
N ALA A 132 19.33 -4.78 -6.21
CA ALA A 132 20.13 -4.59 -5.01
C ALA A 132 19.89 -3.21 -4.38
N ALA A 133 19.71 -2.17 -5.21
CA ALA A 133 19.31 -0.83 -4.77
C ALA A 133 17.86 -0.76 -4.26
N ALA A 134 16.95 -1.59 -4.79
CA ALA A 134 15.55 -1.63 -4.39
C ALA A 134 15.32 -2.23 -3.00
N VAL A 135 16.28 -2.95 -2.45
CA VAL A 135 16.24 -3.40 -1.04
C VAL A 135 16.17 -2.20 -0.10
N ASP A 136 16.73 -1.05 -0.51
CA ASP A 136 16.75 0.18 0.28
C ASP A 136 15.88 1.32 -0.31
N GLN A 137 15.32 1.16 -1.53
CA GLN A 137 14.56 2.22 -2.21
C GLN A 137 13.32 1.66 -2.91
N THR A 138 12.21 2.38 -2.79
CA THR A 138 11.00 2.11 -3.57
C THR A 138 11.17 2.67 -4.98
N LEU A 139 11.12 1.81 -6.00
CA LEU A 139 11.32 2.17 -7.41
C LEU A 139 10.02 2.07 -8.19
N SER A 140 9.86 2.95 -9.18
CA SER A 140 8.76 2.93 -10.15
C SER A 140 9.29 2.75 -11.57
N ILE A 141 8.62 1.90 -12.35
CA ILE A 141 9.06 1.54 -13.70
C ILE A 141 7.84 1.53 -14.61
N ARG A 142 7.94 2.18 -15.79
CA ARG A 142 6.93 2.04 -16.85
C ARG A 142 7.41 1.06 -17.89
N PHE A 143 6.51 0.18 -18.31
CA PHE A 143 6.74 -0.82 -19.33
C PHE A 143 5.81 -0.59 -20.53
N GLY A 144 6.33 -0.74 -21.75
CA GLY A 144 5.50 -0.94 -22.95
C GLY A 144 5.31 -2.44 -23.19
N ILE A 145 4.07 -2.90 -23.30
CA ILE A 145 3.75 -4.29 -23.70
C ILE A 145 3.13 -4.23 -25.08
N GLY A 146 3.72 -4.95 -26.07
CA GLY A 146 3.19 -5.10 -27.42
C GLY A 146 4.06 -4.50 -28.50
N GLU A 147 3.71 -4.81 -29.78
CA GLU A 147 4.35 -4.20 -30.95
C GLU A 147 4.11 -2.68 -30.95
N ALA A 148 5.04 -1.92 -31.54
CA ALA A 148 5.17 -0.47 -31.44
C ALA A 148 3.92 0.36 -31.78
N GLU A 149 2.87 -0.22 -32.33
CA GLU A 149 1.62 0.46 -32.69
C GLU A 149 0.51 0.42 -31.62
N GLN A 150 0.67 -0.41 -30.54
CA GLN A 150 -0.27 -0.49 -29.41
C GLN A 150 0.50 -0.35 -28.10
N ASN A 151 1.04 0.84 -27.86
CA ASN A 151 1.82 1.16 -26.66
C ASN A 151 0.91 1.13 -25.40
N THR A 152 0.61 -0.07 -24.91
CA THR A 152 -0.19 -0.27 -23.72
C THR A 152 0.74 -0.23 -22.51
N ALA A 153 0.81 0.91 -21.84
CA ALA A 153 1.69 1.13 -20.71
C ALA A 153 1.25 0.28 -19.50
N VAL A 154 2.13 -0.59 -19.06
CA VAL A 154 2.06 -1.22 -17.73
C VAL A 154 3.04 -0.51 -16.83
N THR A 155 2.62 -0.12 -15.66
CA THR A 155 3.50 0.48 -14.66
C THR A 155 3.88 -0.55 -13.61
N GLY A 156 5.17 -0.63 -13.30
CA GLY A 156 5.73 -1.44 -12.21
C GLY A 156 6.02 -0.58 -10.99
N LEU A 157 5.76 -1.14 -9.82
CA LEU A 157 6.17 -0.60 -8.53
C LEU A 157 6.92 -1.69 -7.77
N LEU A 158 8.20 -1.45 -7.51
CA LEU A 158 9.05 -2.33 -6.72
C LEU A 158 9.17 -1.78 -5.31
N VAL A 159 8.82 -2.58 -4.32
CA VAL A 159 8.86 -2.22 -2.89
C VAL A 159 9.48 -3.35 -2.08
N THR A 160 9.92 -3.06 -0.87
CA THR A 160 10.30 -4.09 0.10
C THR A 160 9.18 -4.27 1.12
N TRP A 161 8.51 -5.42 1.08
CA TRP A 161 7.51 -5.82 2.06
C TRP A 161 7.98 -7.03 2.85
N ALA A 162 7.85 -6.98 4.17
CA ALA A 162 8.29 -8.05 5.06
C ALA A 162 9.75 -8.50 4.79
N LYS A 163 10.63 -7.54 4.49
CA LYS A 163 12.04 -7.74 4.12
C LYS A 163 12.25 -8.51 2.79
N GLN A 164 11.23 -8.60 1.96
CA GLN A 164 11.30 -9.23 0.65
C GLN A 164 10.98 -8.21 -0.44
N PRO A 165 11.73 -8.19 -1.55
CA PRO A 165 11.38 -7.36 -2.69
C PRO A 165 10.12 -7.89 -3.37
N VAL A 166 9.15 -7.02 -3.58
CA VAL A 166 7.84 -7.32 -4.18
C VAL A 166 7.61 -6.39 -5.35
N LEU A 167 7.27 -6.95 -6.50
CA LEU A 167 6.95 -6.21 -7.72
C LEU A 167 5.43 -6.24 -7.97
N PHE A 168 4.82 -5.08 -8.01
CA PHE A 168 3.46 -4.90 -8.50
C PHE A 168 3.50 -4.41 -9.95
N LEU A 169 2.77 -5.07 -10.83
CA LEU A 169 2.55 -4.66 -12.22
C LEU A 169 1.09 -4.27 -12.38
N THR A 170 0.83 -3.02 -12.79
CA THR A 170 -0.55 -2.52 -12.97
C THR A 170 -0.71 -1.93 -14.35
N GLY A 171 -1.82 -2.26 -15.01
CA GLY A 171 -2.14 -1.81 -16.36
C GLY A 171 -3.48 -2.34 -16.83
N PRO A 172 -3.84 -2.11 -18.11
CA PRO A 172 -5.07 -2.63 -18.68
C PRO A 172 -5.18 -4.15 -18.55
N ALA A 173 -6.35 -4.65 -18.14
CA ALA A 173 -6.55 -6.03 -17.73
C ALA A 173 -6.18 -7.07 -18.83
N GLY A 174 -6.51 -6.79 -20.10
CA GLY A 174 -6.22 -7.71 -21.21
C GLY A 174 -4.72 -7.94 -21.43
N PRO A 175 -3.94 -6.89 -21.73
CA PRO A 175 -2.49 -6.97 -21.89
C PRO A 175 -1.78 -7.54 -20.65
N LEU A 176 -2.21 -7.15 -19.45
CA LEU A 176 -1.62 -7.66 -18.23
C LEU A 176 -1.88 -9.16 -18.00
N ALA A 177 -3.09 -9.62 -18.30
CA ALA A 177 -3.41 -11.06 -18.25
C ALA A 177 -2.60 -11.87 -19.28
N ALA A 178 -2.40 -11.33 -20.49
CA ALA A 178 -1.55 -11.95 -21.50
C ALA A 178 -0.08 -12.02 -21.04
N LEU A 179 0.46 -10.96 -20.43
CA LEU A 179 1.80 -10.97 -19.83
C LEU A 179 1.89 -12.04 -18.73
N GLY A 180 0.93 -12.06 -17.80
CA GLY A 180 0.89 -13.04 -16.73
C GLY A 180 0.91 -14.48 -17.23
N SER A 181 0.14 -14.79 -18.30
CA SER A 181 0.13 -16.11 -18.91
C SER A 181 1.48 -16.50 -19.54
N ARG A 182 2.21 -15.54 -20.14
CA ARG A 182 3.55 -15.80 -20.70
C ARG A 182 4.58 -16.01 -19.60
N LEU A 183 4.53 -15.22 -18.52
CA LEU A 183 5.40 -15.37 -17.36
C LEU A 183 5.17 -16.74 -16.69
N ASP A 184 3.92 -17.15 -16.53
CA ASP A 184 3.58 -18.47 -15.98
C ASP A 184 4.11 -19.62 -16.83
N ALA A 185 3.99 -19.51 -18.18
CA ALA A 185 4.59 -20.46 -19.12
C ALA A 185 6.13 -20.50 -19.03
N ALA A 186 6.78 -19.42 -18.63
CA ALA A 186 8.21 -19.34 -18.35
C ALA A 186 8.60 -19.80 -16.92
N GLY A 187 7.62 -20.31 -16.14
CA GLY A 187 7.84 -20.80 -14.77
C GLY A 187 7.82 -19.71 -13.70
N VAL A 188 7.32 -18.53 -14.03
CA VAL A 188 7.19 -17.38 -13.12
C VAL A 188 5.72 -17.12 -12.85
N SER A 189 5.23 -17.56 -11.69
CA SER A 189 3.83 -17.39 -11.31
C SER A 189 3.62 -16.16 -10.45
N ALA A 190 2.51 -15.46 -10.68
CA ALA A 190 2.08 -14.38 -9.81
C ALA A 190 1.69 -14.91 -8.44
N LEU A 191 1.90 -14.09 -7.41
CA LEU A 191 1.47 -14.40 -6.05
C LEU A 191 -0.05 -14.55 -5.99
N SER A 192 -0.49 -15.53 -5.23
CA SER A 192 -1.89 -15.73 -4.88
C SER A 192 -2.40 -14.62 -3.94
N ASN A 193 -3.71 -14.50 -3.80
CA ASN A 193 -4.31 -13.54 -2.87
C ASN A 193 -3.86 -13.77 -1.43
N ASP A 194 -3.72 -15.03 -1.02
CA ASP A 194 -3.31 -15.39 0.34
C ASP A 194 -1.85 -15.04 0.60
N GLU A 195 -0.96 -15.24 -0.39
CA GLU A 195 0.43 -14.84 -0.29
C GLU A 195 0.57 -13.32 -0.19
N ILE A 196 -0.17 -12.57 -1.03
CA ILE A 196 -0.20 -11.09 -0.97
C ILE A 196 -0.74 -10.61 0.37
N GLU A 197 -1.85 -11.19 0.86
CA GLU A 197 -2.45 -10.82 2.14
C GLU A 197 -1.50 -11.13 3.30
N SER A 198 -0.79 -12.25 3.22
CA SER A 198 0.24 -12.62 4.19
C SER A 198 1.38 -11.60 4.25
N LEU A 199 1.93 -11.23 3.09
CA LEU A 199 2.99 -10.21 2.99
C LEU A 199 2.50 -8.85 3.49
N ARG A 200 1.29 -8.45 3.13
CA ARG A 200 0.68 -7.19 3.53
C ARG A 200 0.53 -7.09 5.06
N ILE A 201 0.03 -8.16 5.68
CA ILE A 201 -0.13 -8.23 7.15
C ILE A 201 1.22 -8.14 7.83
N ASP A 202 2.22 -8.90 7.38
CA ASP A 202 3.56 -8.85 7.98
C ASP A 202 4.24 -7.49 7.80
N GLU A 203 4.02 -6.81 6.66
CA GLU A 203 4.48 -5.45 6.41
C GLU A 203 3.67 -4.41 7.19
N ARG A 204 2.54 -4.79 7.76
CA ARG A 204 1.58 -3.88 8.40
C ARG A 204 1.08 -2.79 7.43
N TYR A 205 0.90 -3.16 6.15
CA TYR A 205 0.38 -2.24 5.14
C TYR A 205 -1.16 -2.17 5.23
N PRO A 206 -1.75 -1.02 5.64
CA PRO A 206 -3.20 -0.93 5.87
C PRO A 206 -3.99 -0.82 4.57
N LEU A 207 -5.16 -1.45 4.53
CA LEU A 207 -6.19 -1.18 3.53
C LEU A 207 -7.17 -0.16 4.09
N MET A 208 -7.42 0.90 3.31
CA MET A 208 -8.41 1.90 3.67
C MET A 208 -9.83 1.32 3.58
N GLY A 209 -10.65 1.61 4.59
CA GLY A 209 -12.01 1.06 4.71
C GLY A 209 -12.06 -0.32 5.37
N ARG A 210 -10.91 -0.96 5.61
CA ARG A 210 -10.81 -2.24 6.32
C ARG A 210 -9.96 -2.12 7.59
N ASP A 211 -8.68 -1.79 7.47
CA ASP A 211 -7.76 -1.69 8.60
C ASP A 211 -7.73 -0.29 9.20
N MET A 212 -7.94 0.69 8.37
CA MET A 212 -8.04 2.11 8.74
C MET A 212 -9.19 2.78 7.99
N ALA A 213 -9.75 3.82 8.59
CA ALA A 213 -10.83 4.60 8.03
C ALA A 213 -10.54 6.10 8.18
N SER A 214 -11.44 6.95 7.67
CA SER A 214 -11.25 8.40 7.65
C SER A 214 -11.23 9.07 9.03
N GLU A 215 -11.60 8.38 10.09
CA GLU A 215 -11.44 8.87 11.48
C GLU A 215 -10.05 8.61 12.05
N ASN A 216 -9.22 7.78 11.40
CA ASN A 216 -7.87 7.50 11.83
C ASN A 216 -6.92 8.63 11.43
N MET A 217 -5.89 8.82 12.25
CA MET A 217 -4.78 9.72 11.94
C MET A 217 -3.60 8.93 11.36
N ALA A 218 -2.85 9.54 10.45
CA ALA A 218 -1.72 8.87 9.79
C ALA A 218 -0.71 8.22 10.75
N PRO A 219 -0.31 8.83 11.89
CA PRO A 219 0.59 8.18 12.86
C PRO A 219 0.02 6.91 13.52
N GLU A 220 -1.31 6.71 13.55
CA GLU A 220 -1.91 5.49 14.10
C GLU A 220 -1.60 4.24 13.27
N ALA A 221 -1.22 4.41 11.99
CA ALA A 221 -0.77 3.32 11.12
C ALA A 221 0.62 2.78 11.51
N GLU A 222 1.40 3.57 12.27
CA GLU A 222 2.81 3.29 12.61
C GLU A 222 3.71 2.99 11.40
N ARG A 223 3.43 3.67 10.30
CA ARG A 223 4.27 3.68 9.10
C ARG A 223 5.07 4.99 8.99
N ASN A 224 5.50 5.50 10.12
CA ASN A 224 6.13 6.82 10.21
C ASN A 224 7.39 6.90 9.36
N VAL A 225 8.24 5.86 9.38
CA VAL A 225 9.50 5.82 8.62
C VAL A 225 9.23 5.72 7.12
N GLN A 226 8.23 4.94 6.71
CA GLN A 226 7.92 4.67 5.31
C GLN A 226 7.15 5.83 4.67
N ALA A 227 6.17 6.39 5.40
CA ALA A 227 5.13 7.22 4.79
C ALA A 227 5.10 8.67 5.28
N ILE A 228 5.87 9.06 6.30
CA ILE A 228 5.82 10.42 6.88
C ILE A 228 7.22 11.03 6.93
N SER A 229 7.41 12.15 6.22
CA SER A 229 8.63 12.95 6.33
C SER A 229 8.43 14.06 7.36
N TYR A 230 9.17 13.98 8.46
CA TYR A 230 9.17 15.03 9.50
C TYR A 230 10.09 16.21 9.18
N THR A 231 10.90 16.10 8.13
CA THR A 231 11.88 17.13 7.72
C THR A 231 11.47 17.91 6.47
N LYS A 232 10.41 17.49 5.78
CA LYS A 232 9.89 18.22 4.61
C LYS A 232 9.24 19.55 5.00
N GLY A 233 9.01 20.42 4.01
CA GLY A 233 8.25 21.66 4.18
C GLY A 233 6.77 21.42 4.53
N CYS A 234 6.03 22.52 4.72
CA CYS A 234 4.63 22.50 5.15
C CYS A 234 3.72 21.68 4.22
N TYR A 235 2.79 20.96 4.80
CA TYR A 235 1.74 20.23 4.11
C TYR A 235 0.44 20.23 4.92
N LEU A 236 -0.67 19.92 4.27
CA LEU A 236 -1.99 19.89 4.89
C LEU A 236 -2.07 18.79 5.97
N GLY A 237 -2.43 19.14 7.21
CA GLY A 237 -2.50 18.21 8.34
C GLY A 237 -1.17 18.00 9.09
N GLN A 238 -0.11 18.76 8.77
CA GLN A 238 1.19 18.61 9.42
C GLN A 238 1.15 18.92 10.91
N GLU A 239 0.44 19.98 11.34
CA GLU A 239 0.45 20.42 12.73
C GLU A 239 -0.03 19.35 13.73
N PRO A 240 -1.17 18.67 13.52
CA PRO A 240 -1.56 17.57 14.39
C PRO A 240 -0.58 16.39 14.38
N ILE A 241 0.05 16.07 13.22
CA ILE A 241 1.04 14.99 13.12
C ILE A 241 2.30 15.34 13.90
N ALA A 242 2.85 16.55 13.73
CA ALA A 242 4.02 17.02 14.46
C ALA A 242 3.76 17.08 15.97
N ARG A 243 2.54 17.46 16.38
CA ARG A 243 2.15 17.44 17.79
C ARG A 243 2.13 16.04 18.38
N LEU A 244 1.60 15.04 17.66
CA LEU A 244 1.62 13.65 18.11
C LEU A 244 3.04 13.10 18.21
N ASP A 245 3.90 13.43 17.24
CA ASP A 245 5.32 13.07 17.25
C ASP A 245 6.03 13.67 18.48
N ALA A 246 5.83 14.96 18.74
CA ALA A 246 6.41 15.65 19.91
C ALA A 246 5.88 15.12 21.25
N MET A 247 4.63 14.64 21.31
CA MET A 247 4.05 13.98 22.49
C MET A 247 4.52 12.53 22.65
N GLY A 248 5.12 11.95 21.62
CA GLY A 248 5.73 10.63 21.62
C GLY A 248 4.76 9.44 21.60
N HIS A 249 3.44 9.65 21.47
CA HIS A 249 2.48 8.54 21.43
C HIS A 249 1.13 8.89 20.77
N VAL A 250 0.51 7.87 20.21
CA VAL A 250 -0.89 7.84 19.79
C VAL A 250 -1.72 7.07 20.83
N ASN A 251 -3.03 7.25 20.83
CA ASN A 251 -3.90 6.49 21.75
C ASN A 251 -4.15 5.06 21.31
N ARG A 252 -4.09 4.81 20.02
CA ARG A 252 -4.27 3.50 19.38
C ARG A 252 -3.31 3.37 18.21
N ALA A 253 -2.94 2.15 17.87
CA ALA A 253 -1.98 1.85 16.82
C ALA A 253 -2.37 0.59 16.06
N LEU A 254 -2.11 0.58 14.76
CA LEU A 254 -2.24 -0.62 13.93
C LEU A 254 -1.09 -1.58 14.25
N ARG A 255 -1.44 -2.81 14.62
CA ARG A 255 -0.47 -3.83 15.05
C ARG A 255 -0.66 -5.13 14.29
N VAL A 256 0.47 -5.81 14.06
CA VAL A 256 0.44 -7.21 13.67
C VAL A 256 0.14 -8.06 14.89
N VAL A 257 -0.78 -8.99 14.75
CA VAL A 257 -1.17 -9.91 15.83
C VAL A 257 -1.06 -11.36 15.37
N GLU A 258 -0.72 -12.23 16.32
CA GLU A 258 -0.76 -13.69 16.19
C GLU A 258 -1.94 -14.21 17.00
N ILE A 259 -2.73 -15.12 16.42
CA ILE A 259 -3.96 -15.64 16.97
C ILE A 259 -3.85 -17.16 17.06
N SER A 260 -4.15 -17.73 18.21
CA SER A 260 -4.04 -19.18 18.43
C SER A 260 -5.04 -19.96 17.57
N GLY A 261 -4.54 -20.70 16.58
CA GLY A 261 -5.32 -21.54 15.68
C GLY A 261 -6.06 -20.76 14.57
N PRO A 262 -6.92 -21.45 13.82
CA PRO A 262 -7.74 -20.84 12.78
C PRO A 262 -8.68 -19.79 13.38
N CYS A 263 -8.74 -18.62 12.75
CA CYS A 263 -9.61 -17.52 13.15
C CYS A 263 -10.26 -16.92 11.90
N GLU A 264 -11.56 -16.78 11.89
CA GLU A 264 -12.33 -16.23 10.78
C GLU A 264 -12.90 -14.86 11.14
N VAL A 265 -12.67 -13.88 10.26
CA VAL A 265 -13.23 -12.53 10.35
C VAL A 265 -13.85 -12.19 9.01
N ALA A 266 -15.14 -12.40 8.87
CA ALA A 266 -15.90 -12.08 7.67
C ALA A 266 -16.48 -10.65 7.71
N SER A 267 -16.61 -10.07 8.90
CA SER A 267 -17.19 -8.74 9.07
C SER A 267 -16.27 -7.63 8.56
N ALA A 268 -16.77 -6.77 7.69
CA ALA A 268 -16.09 -5.56 7.24
C ALA A 268 -15.78 -4.58 8.39
N SER A 269 -16.48 -4.69 9.52
CA SER A 269 -16.24 -3.90 10.74
C SER A 269 -15.22 -4.54 11.70
N GLY A 270 -14.69 -5.73 11.34
CA GLY A 270 -13.74 -6.47 12.17
C GLY A 270 -14.35 -7.09 13.42
N CYS A 271 -13.54 -7.79 14.22
CA CYS A 271 -13.91 -8.42 15.49
C CYS A 271 -13.31 -7.67 16.67
N PRO A 272 -14.07 -7.39 17.76
CA PRO A 272 -13.55 -6.74 18.94
C PRO A 272 -12.47 -7.59 19.64
N LEU A 273 -11.33 -6.98 19.94
CA LEU A 273 -10.34 -7.53 20.87
C LEU A 273 -10.68 -7.12 22.29
N LYS A 274 -10.62 -8.07 23.22
CA LYS A 274 -10.92 -7.86 24.63
C LYS A 274 -9.75 -8.28 25.51
N THR A 275 -9.56 -7.58 26.61
CA THR A 275 -8.71 -8.00 27.73
C THR A 275 -9.40 -9.08 28.55
N THR A 276 -8.69 -9.75 29.45
CA THR A 276 -9.23 -10.82 30.31
C THR A 276 -10.37 -10.37 31.20
N ASP A 277 -10.48 -9.07 31.53
CA ASP A 277 -11.59 -8.48 32.27
C ASP A 277 -12.81 -8.09 31.39
N GLY A 278 -12.76 -8.40 30.08
CA GLY A 278 -13.82 -8.11 29.13
C GLY A 278 -13.80 -6.70 28.55
N THR A 279 -12.83 -5.84 28.93
CA THR A 279 -12.71 -4.48 28.39
C THR A 279 -12.26 -4.52 26.92
N THR A 280 -12.90 -3.72 26.07
CA THR A 280 -12.49 -3.61 24.65
C THR A 280 -11.13 -2.93 24.53
N ALA A 281 -10.16 -3.67 24.00
CA ALA A 281 -8.78 -3.24 23.78
C ALA A 281 -8.52 -2.76 22.36
N GLY A 282 -9.34 -3.19 21.38
CA GLY A 282 -9.13 -2.86 19.98
C GLY A 282 -10.08 -3.59 19.05
N THR A 283 -9.71 -3.65 17.77
CA THR A 283 -10.49 -4.35 16.73
C THR A 283 -9.52 -5.09 15.80
N LEU A 284 -9.73 -6.39 15.61
CA LEU A 284 -9.07 -7.21 14.61
C LEU A 284 -9.74 -6.94 13.26
N THR A 285 -8.98 -6.49 12.26
CA THR A 285 -9.52 -6.01 10.98
C THR A 285 -9.15 -6.90 9.80
N SER A 286 -8.00 -7.55 9.85
CA SER A 286 -7.53 -8.49 8.83
C SER A 286 -7.01 -9.75 9.48
N VAL A 287 -7.20 -10.90 8.83
CA VAL A 287 -6.66 -12.17 9.33
C VAL A 287 -6.38 -13.11 8.16
N ILE A 288 -5.32 -13.90 8.29
CA ILE A 288 -4.98 -15.01 7.41
C ILE A 288 -4.47 -16.19 8.22
N LEU A 289 -4.91 -17.39 7.87
CA LEU A 289 -4.38 -18.63 8.44
C LEU A 289 -3.08 -19.00 7.73
N ARG A 290 -2.02 -19.23 8.50
CA ARG A 290 -0.72 -19.68 8.00
C ARG A 290 -0.62 -21.21 7.92
N PRO A 291 0.34 -21.75 7.12
CA PRO A 291 0.55 -23.19 7.02
C PRO A 291 0.93 -23.86 8.34
N ASP A 292 1.49 -23.13 9.28
CA ASP A 292 1.83 -23.60 10.64
C ASP A 292 0.62 -23.74 11.57
N GLY A 293 -0.58 -23.37 11.08
CA GLY A 293 -1.82 -23.43 11.85
C GLY A 293 -2.06 -22.22 12.78
N ILE A 294 -1.20 -21.18 12.70
CA ILE A 294 -1.35 -19.93 13.44
C ILE A 294 -1.99 -18.89 12.52
N SER A 295 -2.99 -18.18 13.00
CA SER A 295 -3.54 -17.05 12.23
C SER A 295 -2.76 -15.78 12.53
N HIS A 296 -2.39 -15.05 11.48
CA HIS A 296 -1.81 -13.70 11.58
C HIS A 296 -2.85 -12.65 11.18
N GLY A 297 -2.79 -11.49 11.79
CA GLY A 297 -3.76 -10.43 11.46
C GLY A 297 -3.24 -9.03 11.69
N LEU A 298 -4.03 -8.05 11.24
CA LEU A 298 -3.90 -6.65 11.62
C LEU A 298 -5.01 -6.27 12.59
N ALA A 299 -4.65 -5.51 13.61
CA ALA A 299 -5.60 -5.01 14.58
C ALA A 299 -5.29 -3.56 14.96
N MET A 300 -6.31 -2.74 15.05
CA MET A 300 -6.22 -1.42 15.68
C MET A 300 -6.33 -1.58 17.19
N VAL A 301 -5.23 -1.41 17.93
CA VAL A 301 -5.13 -1.72 19.37
C VAL A 301 -4.89 -0.44 20.16
N LYS A 302 -5.55 -0.30 21.32
CA LYS A 302 -5.25 0.76 22.28
C LYS A 302 -3.82 0.55 22.82
N VAL A 303 -3.01 1.60 22.82
CA VAL A 303 -1.58 1.51 23.18
C VAL A 303 -1.36 0.98 24.60
N ASN A 304 -2.22 1.33 25.55
CA ASN A 304 -2.15 0.83 26.91
C ASN A 304 -2.54 -0.66 27.08
N SER A 305 -3.05 -1.29 26.01
CA SER A 305 -3.43 -2.71 26.01
C SER A 305 -2.50 -3.61 25.21
N ILE A 306 -1.49 -3.06 24.53
CA ILE A 306 -0.59 -3.81 23.62
C ILE A 306 0.14 -4.96 24.36
N HIS A 307 0.50 -4.76 25.63
CA HIS A 307 1.24 -5.75 26.43
C HIS A 307 0.34 -6.61 27.32
N GLN A 308 -0.98 -6.50 27.17
CA GLN A 308 -1.93 -7.29 27.95
C GLN A 308 -2.33 -8.56 27.18
N PRO A 309 -2.72 -9.65 27.87
CA PRO A 309 -3.37 -10.78 27.22
C PRO A 309 -4.68 -10.34 26.58
N LEU A 310 -4.80 -10.59 25.26
CA LEU A 310 -6.00 -10.23 24.49
C LEU A 310 -6.70 -11.50 24.00
N HIS A 311 -7.99 -11.38 23.78
CA HIS A 311 -8.83 -12.43 23.23
C HIS A 311 -9.72 -11.86 22.12
N VAL A 312 -10.05 -12.71 21.15
CA VAL A 312 -11.06 -12.44 20.11
C VAL A 312 -12.05 -13.58 20.10
N THR A 313 -13.33 -13.27 19.93
CA THR A 313 -14.33 -14.26 19.54
C THR A 313 -14.51 -14.16 18.04
N ASP A 314 -14.15 -15.22 17.30
CA ASP A 314 -14.29 -15.26 15.85
C ASP A 314 -15.76 -15.37 15.41
N ASP A 315 -16.03 -15.24 14.10
CA ASP A 315 -17.38 -15.30 13.56
C ASP A 315 -18.04 -16.69 13.73
N SER A 316 -17.26 -17.74 14.01
CA SER A 316 -17.73 -19.08 14.35
C SER A 316 -18.03 -19.24 15.85
N GLY A 317 -17.84 -18.19 16.66
CA GLY A 317 -18.09 -18.18 18.11
C GLY A 317 -16.95 -18.78 18.95
N ASN A 318 -15.78 -19.07 18.38
CA ASN A 318 -14.64 -19.59 19.11
C ASN A 318 -13.85 -18.45 19.74
N GLU A 319 -13.51 -18.59 21.01
CA GLU A 319 -12.59 -17.69 21.69
C GLU A 319 -11.14 -18.09 21.41
N ARG A 320 -10.30 -17.12 20.99
CA ARG A 320 -8.89 -17.30 20.63
C ARG A 320 -8.02 -16.32 21.38
N MET A 321 -6.88 -16.79 21.85
CA MET A 321 -5.85 -15.90 22.41
C MET A 321 -5.18 -15.10 21.28
N VAL A 322 -4.92 -13.83 21.57
CA VAL A 322 -4.29 -12.89 20.64
C VAL A 322 -3.02 -12.32 21.28
N HIS A 323 -1.92 -12.45 20.58
CA HIS A 323 -0.64 -11.87 20.97
C HIS A 323 -0.28 -10.73 20.00
N VAL A 324 -0.02 -9.55 20.55
CA VAL A 324 0.46 -8.40 19.74
C VAL A 324 1.95 -8.52 19.54
N ARG A 325 2.40 -8.57 18.27
CA ARG A 325 3.83 -8.64 17.93
C ARG A 325 4.52 -7.32 18.31
N SER A 326 5.75 -7.44 18.78
CA SER A 326 6.64 -6.28 18.94
C SER A 326 6.87 -5.59 17.60
N ALA A 327 6.93 -4.25 17.61
CA ALA A 327 7.16 -3.44 16.42
C ALA A 327 8.58 -3.65 15.87
#